data_ebd26b2741c3c1fa19b9231eab34f78c
#
_entry.id   ebd26b2741c3c1fa19b9231eab34f78c
#
_cell.length_a   1.000
_cell.length_b   1.000
_cell.length_c   1.000
_cell.angle_alpha   90.00
_cell.angle_beta   90.00
_cell.angle_gamma   90.00
#
_symmetry.space_group_name_H-M   'P 1'
#
loop_
_entity.id
_entity.type
_entity.pdbx_description
1 polymer ?
#
loop_
_entity_poly.entity_id
_entity_poly.type
_entity_poly.pdbx_seq_one_letter_code
_entity_poly.pdbx_strand_id
1 'polypeptide(L)'
;TKTVAYLVKQFREMGLQPAFGDSYIQPVPLAKITASQDMSLSVGDTTFTNGEDFVARTERITEQLTLDNEVVFVGYGINAPEYHWNDYAGVDVKGKTVIVLVNDPGFTSGDKSFFNGQAMTYYGRWTYKYEEAARQGAKAVFIVHETMAAGYGWGVVKAGGTTAKYTLVDNNNNLSKVGVMGWLTLRAAEKMLAASGLDYRQLKTQAGKPGFTAIGLQQRAKLTLRNTIEHKASQNVAAILPGSEAQDEWVALHAHWDGLGKGTENGQQ
;
A
#
# COMPACT_ATOMS: atom_id res chain seq x y z
N THR A 1 21.99 -15.40 9.49
CA THR A 1 22.67 -15.33 8.19
C THR A 1 24.15 -14.98 8.36
N LYS A 2 25.01 -15.23 7.34
CA LYS A 2 26.42 -14.83 7.37
C LYS A 2 26.54 -13.30 7.53
N THR A 3 25.67 -12.53 6.87
CA THR A 3 25.64 -11.07 6.96
C THR A 3 25.35 -10.58 8.39
N VAL A 4 24.35 -11.16 9.06
CA VAL A 4 24.02 -10.80 10.45
C VAL A 4 25.19 -11.09 11.39
N ALA A 5 25.82 -12.26 11.25
CA ALA A 5 26.99 -12.62 12.06
C ALA A 5 28.17 -11.65 11.84
N TYR A 6 28.38 -11.26 10.59
CA TYR A 6 29.42 -10.27 10.24
C TYR A 6 29.13 -8.90 10.88
N LEU A 7 27.89 -8.39 10.75
CA LEU A 7 27.50 -7.11 11.34
C LEU A 7 27.65 -7.10 12.86
N VAL A 8 27.19 -8.15 13.54
CA VAL A 8 27.37 -8.29 15.00
C VAL A 8 28.83 -8.29 15.40
N LYS A 9 29.68 -9.00 14.63
CA LYS A 9 31.13 -9.00 14.88
C LYS A 9 31.71 -7.59 14.74
N GLN A 10 31.35 -6.86 13.67
CA GLN A 10 31.87 -5.50 13.45
C GLN A 10 31.44 -4.54 14.56
N PHE A 11 30.18 -4.58 15.00
CA PHE A 11 29.70 -3.73 16.08
C PHE A 11 30.45 -3.99 17.40
N ARG A 12 30.76 -5.27 17.71
CA ARG A 12 31.58 -5.62 18.87
C ARG A 12 33.02 -5.09 18.75
N GLU A 13 33.64 -5.24 17.59
CA GLU A 13 35.01 -4.77 17.33
C GLU A 13 35.12 -3.25 17.40
N MET A 14 34.03 -2.52 17.06
CA MET A 14 33.92 -1.07 17.22
C MET A 14 33.65 -0.64 18.68
N GLY A 15 33.43 -1.56 19.62
CA GLY A 15 33.14 -1.26 21.01
C GLY A 15 31.69 -0.73 21.23
N LEU A 16 30.79 -0.90 20.26
CA LEU A 16 29.41 -0.47 20.42
C LEU A 16 28.62 -1.39 21.36
N GLN A 17 27.64 -0.85 22.06
CA GLN A 17 26.79 -1.60 22.97
C GLN A 17 25.62 -2.28 22.20
N PRO A 18 25.15 -3.46 22.65
CA PRO A 18 23.97 -4.08 22.08
C PRO A 18 22.72 -3.24 22.36
N ALA A 19 21.78 -3.20 21.37
CA ALA A 19 20.59 -2.37 21.47
C ALA A 19 19.40 -3.09 22.14
N PHE A 20 19.48 -4.42 22.33
CA PHE A 20 18.36 -5.22 22.86
C PHE A 20 18.80 -6.06 24.05
N GLY A 21 18.97 -5.41 25.20
CA GLY A 21 19.58 -6.05 26.38
C GLY A 21 21.02 -6.48 26.07
N ASP A 22 21.30 -7.78 26.15
CA ASP A 22 22.63 -8.34 25.81
C ASP A 22 22.76 -8.73 24.33
N SER A 23 21.77 -8.40 23.51
CA SER A 23 21.72 -8.80 22.10
C SER A 23 21.82 -7.59 21.14
N TYR A 24 22.59 -7.76 20.07
CA TYR A 24 22.56 -6.87 18.91
C TYR A 24 21.43 -7.20 17.94
N ILE A 25 20.69 -8.30 18.17
CA ILE A 25 19.73 -8.85 17.23
C ILE A 25 18.31 -8.63 17.75
N GLN A 26 17.47 -8.02 16.92
CA GLN A 26 16.04 -7.95 17.09
C GLN A 26 15.38 -8.99 16.17
N PRO A 27 14.65 -9.98 16.70
CA PRO A 27 13.83 -10.86 15.88
C PRO A 27 12.70 -10.07 15.21
N VAL A 28 12.48 -10.36 13.91
CA VAL A 28 11.42 -9.73 13.13
C VAL A 28 10.49 -10.82 12.60
N PRO A 29 9.32 -11.04 13.22
CA PRO A 29 8.35 -12.01 12.72
C PRO A 29 7.71 -11.52 11.42
N LEU A 30 7.67 -12.39 10.42
CA LEU A 30 7.13 -12.12 9.09
C LEU A 30 6.08 -13.16 8.72
N ALA A 31 5.07 -12.74 7.98
CA ALA A 31 4.19 -13.61 7.23
C ALA A 31 4.46 -13.41 5.73
N LYS A 32 4.72 -14.50 5.02
CA LYS A 32 4.72 -14.54 3.56
C LYS A 32 3.32 -14.93 3.10
N ILE A 33 2.65 -14.03 2.42
CA ILE A 33 1.27 -14.21 1.94
C ILE A 33 1.31 -14.32 0.43
N THR A 34 0.77 -15.42 -0.09
CA THR A 34 0.64 -15.67 -1.53
C THR A 34 -0.83 -15.74 -1.89
N ALA A 35 -1.33 -14.73 -2.59
CA ALA A 35 -2.70 -14.71 -3.09
C ALA A 35 -2.86 -15.71 -4.25
N SER A 36 -3.96 -16.48 -4.24
CA SER A 36 -4.35 -17.28 -5.41
C SER A 36 -4.60 -16.36 -6.60
N GLN A 37 -4.12 -16.78 -7.76
CA GLN A 37 -4.34 -16.02 -8.99
C GLN A 37 -5.72 -16.33 -9.62
N ASP A 38 -6.38 -17.39 -9.17
CA ASP A 38 -7.75 -17.73 -9.56
C ASP A 38 -8.74 -16.90 -8.74
N MET A 39 -8.88 -15.65 -9.13
CA MET A 39 -9.84 -14.71 -8.55
C MET A 39 -10.45 -13.83 -9.64
N SER A 40 -11.68 -13.42 -9.43
CA SER A 40 -12.37 -12.40 -10.24
C SER A 40 -12.99 -11.34 -9.34
N LEU A 41 -13.00 -10.12 -9.84
CA LEU A 41 -13.73 -9.01 -9.23
C LEU A 41 -14.99 -8.75 -10.07
N SER A 42 -16.17 -8.76 -9.45
CA SER A 42 -17.36 -8.25 -10.09
C SER A 42 -17.85 -6.99 -9.39
N VAL A 43 -18.31 -6.02 -10.18
CA VAL A 43 -18.98 -4.81 -9.70
C VAL A 43 -20.25 -4.63 -10.50
N GLY A 44 -21.40 -4.75 -9.81
CA GLY A 44 -22.67 -4.94 -10.50
C GLY A 44 -22.62 -6.16 -11.43
N ASP A 45 -23.03 -5.98 -12.68
CA ASP A 45 -23.03 -7.03 -13.71
C ASP A 45 -21.70 -7.15 -14.47
N THR A 46 -20.70 -6.31 -14.13
CA THR A 46 -19.42 -6.30 -14.80
C THR A 46 -18.40 -7.16 -14.07
N THR A 47 -17.78 -8.10 -14.78
CA THR A 47 -16.67 -8.93 -14.27
C THR A 47 -15.32 -8.46 -14.83
N PHE A 48 -14.31 -8.47 -13.99
CA PHE A 48 -12.93 -8.05 -14.28
C PHE A 48 -11.98 -9.22 -14.05
N THR A 49 -10.97 -9.32 -14.91
CA THR A 49 -9.97 -10.41 -14.92
C THR A 49 -8.72 -10.02 -14.13
N ASN A 50 -8.31 -10.89 -13.20
CA ASN A 50 -7.09 -10.69 -12.44
C ASN A 50 -5.85 -10.64 -13.34
N GLY A 51 -4.95 -9.71 -13.06
CA GLY A 51 -3.74 -9.46 -13.81
C GLY A 51 -3.92 -8.63 -15.10
N GLU A 52 -5.13 -8.61 -15.67
CA GLU A 52 -5.43 -7.83 -16.88
C GLU A 52 -6.18 -6.53 -16.55
N ASP A 53 -7.24 -6.61 -15.76
CA ASP A 53 -8.08 -5.49 -15.39
C ASP A 53 -7.77 -4.98 -13.97
N PHE A 54 -7.41 -5.88 -13.07
CA PHE A 54 -7.08 -5.56 -11.69
C PHE A 54 -6.01 -6.50 -11.12
N VAL A 55 -5.48 -6.14 -9.97
CA VAL A 55 -4.79 -7.04 -9.04
C VAL A 55 -5.30 -6.79 -7.63
N ALA A 56 -5.32 -7.84 -6.79
CA ALA A 56 -5.72 -7.72 -5.40
C ALA A 56 -4.86 -8.62 -4.50
N ARG A 57 -4.63 -8.14 -3.28
CA ARG A 57 -3.90 -8.85 -2.23
C ARG A 57 -4.35 -8.38 -0.85
N THR A 58 -3.86 -9.02 0.18
CA THR A 58 -4.02 -8.58 1.56
C THR A 58 -2.70 -8.59 2.31
N GLU A 59 -2.60 -7.79 3.35
CA GLU A 59 -1.56 -7.91 4.39
C GLU A 59 -2.13 -8.47 5.71
N ARG A 60 -3.45 -8.73 5.77
CA ARG A 60 -4.04 -9.46 6.89
C ARG A 60 -3.63 -10.91 6.83
N ILE A 61 -3.28 -11.48 7.98
CA ILE A 61 -2.88 -12.89 8.08
C ILE A 61 -4.15 -13.75 8.16
N THR A 62 -4.72 -14.02 7.00
CA THR A 62 -5.97 -14.79 6.83
C THR A 62 -5.94 -15.58 5.53
N GLU A 63 -6.43 -16.81 5.59
CA GLU A 63 -6.49 -17.70 4.42
C GLU A 63 -7.57 -17.27 3.41
N GLN A 64 -8.61 -16.58 3.86
CA GLN A 64 -9.67 -16.11 2.99
C GLN A 64 -10.25 -14.77 3.42
N LEU A 65 -10.53 -13.94 2.43
CA LEU A 65 -11.31 -12.71 2.54
C LEU A 65 -12.37 -12.66 1.46
N THR A 66 -13.59 -12.26 1.83
CA THR A 66 -14.69 -12.08 0.89
C THR A 66 -15.19 -10.64 0.95
N LEU A 67 -15.33 -10.03 -0.21
CA LEU A 67 -16.06 -8.78 -0.43
C LEU A 67 -17.46 -9.10 -0.95
N ASP A 68 -18.44 -8.44 -0.43
CA ASP A 68 -19.77 -8.21 -0.97
C ASP A 68 -20.28 -6.94 -0.32
N ASN A 69 -19.87 -5.79 -0.87
CA ASN A 69 -20.12 -4.49 -0.25
C ASN A 69 -20.24 -3.38 -1.28
N GLU A 70 -20.81 -2.26 -0.86
CA GLU A 70 -20.98 -1.07 -1.68
C GLU A 70 -19.65 -0.49 -2.15
N VAL A 71 -19.66 0.14 -3.32
CA VAL A 71 -18.50 0.81 -3.91
C VAL A 71 -18.68 2.32 -3.88
N VAL A 72 -17.63 3.02 -3.45
CA VAL A 72 -17.59 4.49 -3.35
C VAL A 72 -16.33 4.99 -4.05
N PHE A 73 -16.48 5.97 -4.95
CA PHE A 73 -15.34 6.72 -5.49
C PHE A 73 -15.01 7.90 -4.56
N VAL A 74 -13.76 7.95 -4.07
CA VAL A 74 -13.32 8.89 -3.03
C VAL A 74 -12.22 9.82 -3.54
N GLY A 75 -12.27 10.20 -4.82
CA GLY A 75 -11.26 11.09 -5.39
C GLY A 75 -9.84 10.53 -5.25
N TYR A 76 -8.95 11.30 -4.65
CA TYR A 76 -7.58 10.84 -4.36
C TYR A 76 -7.46 10.03 -3.06
N GLY A 77 -8.52 9.94 -2.26
CA GLY A 77 -8.52 9.21 -0.98
C GLY A 77 -7.55 9.83 0.03
N ILE A 78 -7.51 11.14 0.11
CA ILE A 78 -6.59 11.92 0.94
C ILE A 78 -7.35 12.63 2.06
N ASN A 79 -6.76 12.62 3.25
CA ASN A 79 -7.09 13.47 4.37
C ASN A 79 -5.82 14.21 4.81
N ALA A 80 -5.68 15.47 4.41
CA ALA A 80 -4.51 16.32 4.61
C ALA A 80 -4.94 17.68 5.20
N PRO A 81 -5.06 17.77 6.54
CA PRO A 81 -5.57 19.00 7.21
C PRO A 81 -4.78 20.25 6.88
N GLU A 82 -3.47 20.15 6.68
CA GLU A 82 -2.59 21.28 6.35
C GLU A 82 -2.84 21.87 4.95
N TYR A 83 -3.46 21.08 4.06
CA TYR A 83 -3.95 21.55 2.76
C TYR A 83 -5.45 21.86 2.78
N HIS A 84 -6.11 21.79 3.94
CA HIS A 84 -7.57 21.88 4.07
C HIS A 84 -8.30 20.90 3.14
N TRP A 85 -7.73 19.69 3.01
CA TRP A 85 -8.18 18.64 2.08
C TRP A 85 -8.67 17.42 2.80
N ASN A 86 -9.89 16.97 2.48
CA ASN A 86 -10.43 15.72 3.01
C ASN A 86 -11.43 15.11 2.01
N ASP A 87 -10.97 14.12 1.26
CA ASP A 87 -11.80 13.39 0.28
C ASP A 87 -12.86 12.49 0.94
N TYR A 88 -12.71 12.21 2.23
CA TYR A 88 -13.65 11.41 3.02
C TYR A 88 -14.69 12.25 3.75
N ALA A 89 -14.67 13.58 3.59
CA ALA A 89 -15.62 14.44 4.29
C ALA A 89 -17.07 14.14 3.88
N GLY A 90 -17.93 13.95 4.89
CA GLY A 90 -19.37 13.77 4.66
C GLY A 90 -19.77 12.39 4.09
N VAL A 91 -18.84 11.42 3.97
CA VAL A 91 -19.13 10.07 3.50
C VAL A 91 -18.72 9.01 4.53
N ASP A 92 -19.60 8.06 4.79
CA ASP A 92 -19.25 6.86 5.55
C ASP A 92 -18.81 5.74 4.59
N VAL A 93 -17.52 5.38 4.69
CA VAL A 93 -16.92 4.30 3.89
C VAL A 93 -16.66 3.03 4.71
N LYS A 94 -17.09 3.00 5.98
CA LYS A 94 -16.89 1.86 6.86
C LYS A 94 -17.51 0.59 6.26
N GLY A 95 -16.66 -0.44 6.12
CA GLY A 95 -17.06 -1.73 5.54
C GLY A 95 -17.27 -1.72 4.04
N LYS A 96 -17.05 -0.60 3.34
CA LYS A 96 -17.24 -0.46 1.89
C LYS A 96 -15.93 -0.69 1.12
N THR A 97 -16.05 -0.82 -0.20
CA THR A 97 -14.94 -0.78 -1.15
C THR A 97 -14.77 0.65 -1.64
N VAL A 98 -13.57 1.21 -1.52
CA VAL A 98 -13.28 2.53 -2.06
C VAL A 98 -12.42 2.43 -3.31
N ILE A 99 -12.72 3.29 -4.29
CA ILE A 99 -11.93 3.50 -5.50
C ILE A 99 -11.26 4.86 -5.37
N VAL A 100 -9.93 4.90 -5.54
CA VAL A 100 -9.15 6.12 -5.40
C VAL A 100 -8.21 6.32 -6.58
N LEU A 101 -7.86 7.57 -6.87
CA LEU A 101 -6.89 7.94 -7.88
C LEU A 101 -5.46 7.76 -7.34
N VAL A 102 -4.53 7.36 -8.22
CA VAL A 102 -3.09 7.36 -7.91
C VAL A 102 -2.56 8.78 -7.86
N ASN A 103 -1.48 9.02 -7.11
CA ASN A 103 -0.86 10.33 -6.89
C ASN A 103 -1.73 11.26 -6.04
N ASP A 104 -1.53 12.56 -6.10
CA ASP A 104 -2.25 13.59 -5.37
C ASP A 104 -2.73 14.72 -6.31
N PRO A 105 -3.60 15.62 -5.86
CA PRO A 105 -4.17 16.66 -6.71
C PRO A 105 -3.12 17.62 -7.30
N GLY A 106 -1.97 17.77 -6.65
CA GLY A 106 -0.88 18.61 -7.12
C GLY A 106 -0.33 18.19 -8.47
N PHE A 107 -0.29 16.89 -8.73
CA PHE A 107 0.23 16.33 -9.98
C PHE A 107 -0.47 16.92 -11.23
N THR A 108 -1.79 17.07 -11.17
CA THR A 108 -2.57 17.64 -12.29
C THR A 108 -2.58 19.15 -12.30
N SER A 109 -2.48 19.81 -11.14
CA SER A 109 -2.47 21.27 -11.05
C SER A 109 -1.14 21.89 -11.53
N GLY A 110 -0.02 21.20 -11.26
CA GLY A 110 1.33 21.72 -11.49
C GLY A 110 1.73 22.87 -10.56
N ASP A 111 0.83 23.33 -9.70
CA ASP A 111 1.08 24.42 -8.75
C ASP A 111 1.90 23.89 -7.56
N LYS A 112 3.13 24.38 -7.41
CA LYS A 112 4.05 23.98 -6.33
C LYS A 112 3.56 24.31 -4.93
N SER A 113 2.68 25.29 -4.77
CA SER A 113 2.07 25.63 -3.47
C SER A 113 0.96 24.64 -3.07
N PHE A 114 0.49 23.82 -4.00
CA PHE A 114 -0.58 22.86 -3.81
C PHE A 114 -0.07 21.44 -3.99
N PHE A 115 0.01 20.66 -2.91
CA PHE A 115 0.58 19.32 -2.86
C PHE A 115 1.95 19.20 -3.56
N ASN A 116 2.79 20.24 -3.44
CA ASN A 116 4.13 20.27 -4.04
C ASN A 116 4.15 20.13 -5.60
N GLY A 117 3.02 20.41 -6.26
CA GLY A 117 2.88 20.36 -7.72
C GLY A 117 3.10 18.94 -8.26
N GLN A 118 3.93 18.82 -9.31
CA GLN A 118 4.20 17.52 -9.93
C GLN A 118 5.07 16.57 -9.08
N ALA A 119 5.73 17.07 -8.04
CA ALA A 119 6.50 16.23 -7.13
C ALA A 119 5.56 15.56 -6.12
N MET A 120 5.42 14.25 -6.25
CA MET A 120 4.53 13.46 -5.40
C MET A 120 4.81 13.66 -3.91
N THR A 121 3.80 14.04 -3.15
CA THR A 121 3.85 14.07 -1.68
C THR A 121 3.69 12.66 -1.11
N TYR A 122 3.80 12.52 0.23
CA TYR A 122 3.45 11.25 0.89
C TYR A 122 1.99 10.85 0.63
N TYR A 123 1.08 11.82 0.52
CA TYR A 123 -0.33 11.58 0.22
C TYR A 123 -0.57 10.95 -1.16
N GLY A 124 0.31 11.19 -2.12
CA GLY A 124 0.25 10.59 -3.45
C GLY A 124 0.68 9.13 -3.50
N ARG A 125 1.39 8.65 -2.47
CA ARG A 125 1.92 7.28 -2.45
C ARG A 125 0.81 6.24 -2.30
N TRP A 126 0.96 5.13 -3.01
CA TRP A 126 0.00 4.01 -2.92
C TRP A 126 -0.10 3.42 -1.51
N THR A 127 0.99 3.43 -0.73
CA THR A 127 0.99 3.02 0.69
C THR A 127 0.04 3.86 1.52
N TYR A 128 0.10 5.19 1.37
CA TYR A 128 -0.81 6.10 2.07
C TYR A 128 -2.28 5.81 1.77
N LYS A 129 -2.63 5.49 0.49
CA LYS A 129 -4.02 5.19 0.10
C LYS A 129 -4.58 4.00 0.89
N TYR A 130 -3.76 2.96 1.08
CA TYR A 130 -4.15 1.80 1.86
C TYR A 130 -4.25 2.11 3.35
N GLU A 131 -3.32 2.89 3.88
CA GLU A 131 -3.32 3.30 5.28
C GLU A 131 -4.53 4.18 5.60
N GLU A 132 -4.81 5.19 4.78
CA GLU A 132 -5.94 6.09 5.00
C GLU A 132 -7.28 5.35 4.85
N ALA A 133 -7.44 4.52 3.84
CA ALA A 133 -8.64 3.70 3.70
C ALA A 133 -8.87 2.80 4.93
N ALA A 134 -7.80 2.25 5.53
CA ALA A 134 -7.89 1.49 6.77
C ALA A 134 -8.33 2.37 7.95
N ARG A 135 -7.75 3.60 8.09
CA ARG A 135 -8.15 4.56 9.14
C ARG A 135 -9.63 4.96 9.03
N GLN A 136 -10.13 5.09 7.82
CA GLN A 136 -11.53 5.39 7.52
C GLN A 136 -12.46 4.16 7.64
N GLY A 137 -11.91 2.98 7.96
CA GLY A 137 -12.67 1.74 8.17
C GLY A 137 -13.15 1.06 6.88
N ALA A 138 -12.63 1.44 5.72
CA ALA A 138 -12.93 0.76 4.47
C ALA A 138 -12.49 -0.71 4.51
N LYS A 139 -13.27 -1.60 3.89
CA LYS A 139 -12.95 -3.03 3.83
C LYS A 139 -11.99 -3.34 2.70
N ALA A 140 -12.07 -2.60 1.60
CA ALA A 140 -11.19 -2.74 0.45
C ALA A 140 -10.87 -1.38 -0.16
N VAL A 141 -9.73 -1.27 -0.81
CA VAL A 141 -9.35 -0.12 -1.61
C VAL A 141 -8.70 -0.56 -2.91
N PHE A 142 -9.17 0.01 -4.03
CA PHE A 142 -8.57 -0.16 -5.34
C PHE A 142 -8.09 1.19 -5.87
N ILE A 143 -6.81 1.26 -6.22
CA ILE A 143 -6.19 2.45 -6.77
C ILE A 143 -6.29 2.38 -8.29
N VAL A 144 -6.79 3.43 -8.93
CA VAL A 144 -6.81 3.53 -10.39
C VAL A 144 -5.40 3.84 -10.89
N HIS A 145 -4.87 2.95 -11.73
CA HIS A 145 -3.54 3.10 -12.30
C HIS A 145 -3.58 3.97 -13.55
N GLU A 146 -2.80 5.04 -13.53
CA GLU A 146 -2.44 5.85 -14.70
C GLU A 146 -0.92 5.92 -14.78
N THR A 147 -0.34 5.50 -15.91
CA THR A 147 1.11 5.36 -16.08
C THR A 147 1.88 6.64 -15.76
N MET A 148 1.42 7.80 -16.25
CA MET A 148 2.10 9.07 -15.98
C MET A 148 2.03 9.49 -14.51
N ALA A 149 0.88 9.35 -13.90
CA ALA A 149 0.70 9.73 -12.50
C ALA A 149 1.37 8.74 -11.53
N ALA A 150 1.42 7.45 -11.88
CA ALA A 150 2.12 6.43 -11.08
C ALA A 150 3.65 6.52 -11.24
N GLY A 151 4.15 6.96 -12.40
CA GLY A 151 5.57 6.97 -12.74
C GLY A 151 6.09 5.62 -13.28
N TYR A 152 5.21 4.63 -13.45
CA TYR A 152 5.53 3.28 -13.99
C TYR A 152 4.32 2.66 -14.69
N GLY A 153 4.59 1.70 -15.58
CA GLY A 153 3.55 1.01 -16.33
C GLY A 153 2.84 -0.09 -15.54
N TRP A 154 1.68 -0.53 -16.05
CA TRP A 154 0.86 -1.60 -15.44
C TRP A 154 1.64 -2.90 -15.16
N GLY A 155 2.65 -3.24 -15.98
CA GLY A 155 3.48 -4.44 -15.80
C GLY A 155 4.12 -4.52 -14.41
N VAL A 156 4.54 -3.39 -13.82
CA VAL A 156 5.09 -3.31 -12.46
C VAL A 156 4.02 -3.66 -11.41
N VAL A 157 2.82 -3.10 -11.58
CA VAL A 157 1.68 -3.36 -10.68
C VAL A 157 1.27 -4.83 -10.77
N LYS A 158 1.15 -5.37 -11.99
CA LYS A 158 0.83 -6.78 -12.26
C LYS A 158 1.83 -7.71 -11.60
N ALA A 159 3.12 -7.52 -11.85
CA ALA A 159 4.19 -8.31 -11.23
C ALA A 159 4.14 -8.23 -9.70
N GLY A 160 3.93 -7.02 -9.15
CA GLY A 160 3.76 -6.81 -7.72
C GLY A 160 2.52 -7.48 -7.13
N GLY A 161 1.41 -7.57 -7.88
CA GLY A 161 0.15 -8.16 -7.43
C GLY A 161 0.10 -9.69 -7.51
N THR A 162 0.92 -10.29 -8.39
CA THR A 162 0.92 -11.75 -8.63
C THR A 162 2.01 -12.51 -7.87
N THR A 163 2.91 -11.82 -7.17
CA THR A 163 3.98 -12.43 -6.37
C THR A 163 3.65 -12.44 -4.89
N ALA A 164 4.22 -13.42 -4.18
CA ALA A 164 4.14 -13.48 -2.72
C ALA A 164 4.68 -12.18 -2.08
N LYS A 165 4.04 -11.74 -1.01
CA LYS A 165 4.45 -10.55 -0.24
C LYS A 165 4.78 -10.93 1.19
N TYR A 166 5.78 -10.24 1.74
CA TYR A 166 6.11 -10.32 3.15
C TYR A 166 5.48 -9.13 3.88
N THR A 167 4.93 -9.41 5.05
CA THR A 167 4.41 -8.38 5.96
C THR A 167 4.90 -8.65 7.36
N LEU A 168 5.07 -7.60 8.17
CA LEU A 168 5.30 -7.73 9.60
C LEU A 168 4.06 -8.34 10.26
N VAL A 169 4.28 -9.21 11.24
CA VAL A 169 3.21 -9.80 12.05
C VAL A 169 2.97 -8.92 13.25
N ASP A 170 1.75 -8.41 13.41
CA ASP A 170 1.30 -7.76 14.62
C ASP A 170 0.48 -8.70 15.53
N ASN A 171 0.15 -8.24 16.74
CA ASN A 171 -0.53 -9.06 17.76
C ASN A 171 -1.98 -9.41 17.41
N ASN A 172 -2.56 -8.81 16.36
CA ASN A 172 -3.95 -9.04 15.96
C ASN A 172 -4.07 -9.61 14.54
N ASN A 173 -3.02 -10.29 14.03
CA ASN A 173 -2.98 -10.83 12.66
C ASN A 173 -3.19 -9.74 11.59
N ASN A 174 -2.70 -8.53 11.83
CA ASN A 174 -2.75 -7.39 10.94
C ASN A 174 -4.20 -6.92 10.61
N LEU A 175 -5.15 -7.13 11.53
CA LEU A 175 -6.55 -6.70 11.33
C LEU A 175 -6.71 -5.18 11.25
N SER A 176 -5.74 -4.41 11.71
CA SER A 176 -5.67 -2.95 11.57
C SER A 176 -5.43 -2.50 10.13
N LYS A 177 -4.87 -3.36 9.27
CA LYS A 177 -4.69 -3.08 7.84
C LYS A 177 -6.03 -3.14 7.11
N VAL A 178 -6.12 -2.48 5.94
CA VAL A 178 -7.28 -2.66 5.05
C VAL A 178 -7.38 -4.12 4.61
N GLY A 179 -8.61 -4.63 4.47
CA GLY A 179 -8.82 -6.06 4.17
C GLY A 179 -8.28 -6.44 2.79
N VAL A 180 -8.67 -5.71 1.76
CA VAL A 180 -8.19 -5.93 0.39
C VAL A 180 -7.53 -4.68 -0.14
N MET A 181 -6.32 -4.86 -0.65
CA MET A 181 -5.47 -3.86 -1.29
C MET A 181 -5.39 -4.20 -2.78
N GLY A 182 -5.84 -3.31 -3.64
CA GLY A 182 -5.87 -3.60 -5.06
C GLY A 182 -5.52 -2.41 -5.94
N TRP A 183 -5.37 -2.72 -7.22
CA TRP A 183 -5.23 -1.74 -8.29
C TRP A 183 -6.19 -2.10 -9.42
N LEU A 184 -6.70 -1.09 -10.10
CA LEU A 184 -7.47 -1.21 -11.32
C LEU A 184 -6.67 -0.59 -12.48
N THR A 185 -6.72 -1.20 -13.65
CA THR A 185 -6.29 -0.47 -14.86
C THR A 185 -7.22 0.71 -15.11
N LEU A 186 -6.74 1.73 -15.80
CA LEU A 186 -7.58 2.86 -16.20
C LEU A 186 -8.83 2.38 -16.96
N ARG A 187 -8.65 1.47 -17.90
CA ARG A 187 -9.75 0.87 -18.69
C ARG A 187 -10.80 0.18 -17.79
N ALA A 188 -10.37 -0.57 -16.79
CA ALA A 188 -11.27 -1.22 -15.85
C ALA A 188 -12.05 -0.20 -15.00
N ALA A 189 -11.37 0.86 -14.53
CA ALA A 189 -12.01 1.93 -13.78
C ALA A 189 -13.03 2.71 -14.63
N GLU A 190 -12.68 3.07 -15.87
CA GLU A 190 -13.60 3.70 -16.82
C GLU A 190 -14.86 2.84 -17.06
N LYS A 191 -14.68 1.54 -17.29
CA LYS A 191 -15.80 0.60 -17.48
C LYS A 191 -16.67 0.49 -16.24
N MET A 192 -16.07 0.41 -15.06
CA MET A 192 -16.78 0.33 -13.77
C MET A 192 -17.61 1.59 -13.51
N LEU A 193 -17.06 2.77 -13.74
CA LEU A 193 -17.72 4.05 -13.54
C LEU A 193 -18.83 4.27 -14.57
N ALA A 194 -18.57 3.95 -15.84
CA ALA A 194 -19.56 4.07 -16.91
C ALA A 194 -20.81 3.19 -16.65
N ALA A 195 -20.62 2.00 -16.06
CA ALA A 195 -21.74 1.14 -15.65
C ALA A 195 -22.61 1.76 -14.54
N SER A 196 -22.11 2.80 -13.86
CA SER A 196 -22.85 3.61 -12.88
C SER A 196 -23.33 4.96 -13.45
N GLY A 197 -23.22 5.16 -14.76
CA GLY A 197 -23.57 6.42 -15.43
C GLY A 197 -22.57 7.57 -15.18
N LEU A 198 -21.35 7.25 -14.74
CA LEU A 198 -20.33 8.23 -14.37
C LEU A 198 -19.20 8.25 -15.42
N ASP A 199 -18.72 9.47 -15.75
CA ASP A 199 -17.56 9.67 -16.62
C ASP A 199 -16.29 9.84 -15.79
N TYR A 200 -15.28 9.01 -16.05
CA TYR A 200 -14.02 9.02 -15.33
C TYR A 200 -13.28 10.37 -15.44
N ARG A 201 -13.24 10.97 -16.63
CA ARG A 201 -12.48 12.21 -16.86
C ARG A 201 -13.12 13.39 -16.13
N GLN A 202 -14.45 13.44 -16.13
CA GLN A 202 -15.19 14.45 -15.36
C GLN A 202 -14.96 14.27 -13.87
N LEU A 203 -15.06 13.04 -13.36
CA LEU A 203 -14.81 12.74 -11.94
C LEU A 203 -13.37 13.07 -11.52
N LYS A 204 -12.38 12.70 -12.32
CA LYS A 204 -10.98 13.05 -12.06
C LYS A 204 -10.78 14.58 -12.01
N THR A 205 -11.40 15.31 -12.94
CA THR A 205 -11.34 16.78 -12.97
C THR A 205 -11.99 17.40 -11.71
N GLN A 206 -13.11 16.85 -11.27
CA GLN A 206 -13.78 17.29 -10.04
C GLN A 206 -12.97 16.94 -8.80
N ALA A 207 -12.44 15.71 -8.72
CA ALA A 207 -11.62 15.22 -7.62
C ALA A 207 -10.31 16.02 -7.45
N GLY A 208 -9.82 16.68 -8.49
CA GLY A 208 -8.67 17.58 -8.42
C GLY A 208 -8.95 18.97 -7.84
N LYS A 209 -10.18 19.25 -7.43
CA LYS A 209 -10.61 20.56 -6.91
C LYS A 209 -10.98 20.48 -5.44
N PRO A 210 -10.68 21.54 -4.64
CA PRO A 210 -11.16 21.64 -3.27
C PRO A 210 -12.70 21.51 -3.20
N GLY A 211 -13.19 20.82 -2.16
CA GLY A 211 -14.62 20.61 -1.96
C GLY A 211 -15.23 19.48 -2.77
N PHE A 212 -14.42 18.61 -3.37
CA PHE A 212 -14.92 17.37 -3.95
C PHE A 212 -15.69 16.55 -2.91
N THR A 213 -16.78 15.96 -3.33
CA THR A 213 -17.59 15.05 -2.49
C THR A 213 -17.55 13.66 -3.08
N ALA A 214 -17.26 12.66 -2.25
CA ALA A 214 -17.23 11.25 -2.64
C ALA A 214 -18.60 10.78 -3.19
N ILE A 215 -18.56 9.85 -4.14
CA ILE A 215 -19.76 9.42 -4.89
C ILE A 215 -19.92 7.90 -4.74
N GLY A 216 -21.07 7.47 -4.20
CA GLY A 216 -21.48 6.07 -4.20
C GLY A 216 -21.85 5.60 -5.61
N LEU A 217 -21.30 4.47 -6.02
CA LEU A 217 -21.57 3.91 -7.35
C LEU A 217 -22.94 3.21 -7.46
N GLN A 218 -23.65 3.04 -6.35
CA GLN A 218 -24.90 2.28 -6.25
C GLN A 218 -24.75 0.83 -6.75
N GLN A 219 -23.53 0.31 -6.68
CA GLN A 219 -23.15 -1.06 -7.07
C GLN A 219 -22.42 -1.74 -5.94
N ARG A 220 -22.33 -3.06 -6.00
CA ARG A 220 -21.60 -3.87 -5.03
C ARG A 220 -20.39 -4.53 -5.68
N ALA A 221 -19.26 -4.47 -5.00
CA ALA A 221 -18.07 -5.23 -5.35
C ALA A 221 -18.13 -6.61 -4.72
N LYS A 222 -17.89 -7.66 -5.51
CA LYS A 222 -17.77 -9.04 -5.04
C LYS A 222 -16.40 -9.59 -5.44
N LEU A 223 -15.71 -10.15 -4.47
CA LEU A 223 -14.39 -10.77 -4.65
C LEU A 223 -14.20 -11.82 -3.54
N THR A 224 -13.64 -12.97 -3.88
CA THR A 224 -13.08 -13.90 -2.89
C THR A 224 -11.58 -14.00 -3.11
N LEU A 225 -10.81 -13.57 -2.11
CA LEU A 225 -9.36 -13.64 -2.07
C LEU A 225 -8.96 -14.83 -1.19
N ARG A 226 -8.25 -15.81 -1.77
CA ARG A 226 -7.68 -16.96 -1.06
C ARG A 226 -6.17 -16.82 -0.99
N ASN A 227 -5.59 -17.16 0.15
CA ASN A 227 -4.17 -16.98 0.41
C ASN A 227 -3.55 -18.25 1.00
N THR A 228 -2.30 -18.50 0.60
CA THR A 228 -1.40 -19.39 1.34
C THR A 228 -0.52 -18.53 2.24
N ILE A 229 -0.39 -18.93 3.51
CA ILE A 229 0.38 -18.19 4.52
C ILE A 229 1.54 -19.06 4.99
N GLU A 230 2.74 -18.49 4.98
CA GLU A 230 3.94 -19.10 5.55
C GLU A 230 4.51 -18.14 6.60
N HIS A 231 4.70 -18.61 7.83
CA HIS A 231 5.40 -17.84 8.84
C HIS A 231 6.91 -17.89 8.60
N LYS A 232 7.54 -16.73 8.62
CA LYS A 232 8.98 -16.54 8.40
C LYS A 232 9.54 -15.68 9.53
N ALA A 233 10.85 -15.62 9.62
CA ALA A 233 11.55 -14.72 10.54
C ALA A 233 12.71 -14.05 9.81
N SER A 234 12.89 -12.77 10.10
CA SER A 234 14.06 -11.98 9.74
C SER A 234 14.69 -11.42 11.01
N GLN A 235 15.72 -10.62 10.86
CA GLN A 235 16.46 -10.03 11.98
C GLN A 235 16.91 -8.63 11.62
N ASN A 236 16.75 -7.68 12.55
CA ASN A 236 17.49 -6.44 12.53
C ASN A 236 18.75 -6.60 13.37
N VAL A 237 19.80 -5.87 13.02
CA VAL A 237 21.03 -5.76 13.83
C VAL A 237 21.18 -4.30 14.21
N ALA A 238 21.23 -4.01 15.52
CA ALA A 238 21.37 -2.66 16.00
C ALA A 238 22.36 -2.59 17.17
N ALA A 239 23.05 -1.47 17.24
CA ALA A 239 24.00 -1.15 18.28
C ALA A 239 23.85 0.30 18.71
N ILE A 240 24.32 0.62 19.92
CA ILE A 240 24.24 1.94 20.52
C ILE A 240 25.65 2.45 20.79
N LEU A 241 25.92 3.69 20.41
CA LEU A 241 27.01 4.48 20.93
C LEU A 241 26.44 5.51 21.92
N PRO A 242 26.59 5.33 23.23
CA PRO A 242 26.01 6.26 24.19
C PRO A 242 26.60 7.67 24.05
N GLY A 243 25.71 8.67 24.10
CA GLY A 243 26.12 10.06 24.17
C GLY A 243 26.63 10.43 25.57
N SER A 244 27.44 11.49 25.65
CA SER A 244 28.01 12.02 26.92
C SER A 244 27.19 13.16 27.53
N GLU A 245 26.43 13.92 26.71
CA GLU A 245 25.73 15.14 27.15
C GLU A 245 24.20 15.02 27.05
N ALA A 246 23.64 14.86 25.88
CA ALA A 246 22.18 14.79 25.66
C ALA A 246 21.72 13.33 25.57
N GLN A 247 21.69 12.62 26.70
CA GLN A 247 21.42 11.17 26.73
C GLN A 247 19.99 10.80 26.32
N ASP A 248 19.06 11.75 26.35
CA ASP A 248 17.66 11.56 25.96
C ASP A 248 17.41 11.87 24.46
N GLU A 249 18.43 12.35 23.74
CA GLU A 249 18.36 12.63 22.32
C GLU A 249 19.04 11.52 21.51
N TRP A 250 18.44 11.15 20.39
CA TRP A 250 18.92 10.05 19.56
C TRP A 250 19.15 10.47 18.11
N VAL A 251 20.30 10.11 17.57
CA VAL A 251 20.57 10.13 16.13
C VAL A 251 20.60 8.70 15.64
N ALA A 252 19.65 8.33 14.77
CA ALA A 252 19.58 6.99 14.19
C ALA A 252 20.20 6.98 12.79
N LEU A 253 21.21 6.13 12.59
CA LEU A 253 21.76 5.80 11.28
C LEU A 253 21.24 4.42 10.89
N HIS A 254 20.61 4.28 9.72
CA HIS A 254 20.11 3.00 9.28
C HIS A 254 20.45 2.72 7.81
N ALA A 255 20.66 1.44 7.51
CA ALA A 255 20.75 0.91 6.16
C ALA A 255 20.18 -0.50 6.13
N HIS A 256 19.53 -0.88 5.03
CA HIS A 256 19.13 -2.27 4.89
C HIS A 256 20.31 -3.17 4.52
N TRP A 257 20.35 -4.37 5.08
CA TRP A 257 21.38 -5.38 4.81
C TRP A 257 20.89 -6.45 3.81
N ASP A 258 19.62 -6.45 3.51
CA ASP A 258 18.99 -7.27 2.49
C ASP A 258 19.04 -6.58 1.12
N GLY A 259 18.82 -7.35 0.06
CA GLY A 259 18.78 -6.85 -1.30
C GLY A 259 17.79 -7.67 -2.14
N LEU A 260 17.75 -7.39 -3.43
CA LEU A 260 16.88 -8.08 -4.39
C LEU A 260 17.26 -9.56 -4.60
N GLY A 261 18.29 -10.03 -3.90
CA GLY A 261 18.83 -11.37 -4.05
C GLY A 261 19.78 -11.49 -5.25
N LYS A 262 20.00 -12.73 -5.68
CA LYS A 262 20.79 -13.00 -6.88
C LYS A 262 19.90 -12.93 -8.10
N GLY A 263 20.26 -12.07 -9.05
CA GLY A 263 19.68 -12.06 -10.39
C GLY A 263 20.37 -13.06 -11.31
N THR A 264 19.69 -13.51 -12.34
CA THR A 264 20.32 -14.17 -13.49
C THR A 264 20.57 -13.15 -14.57
N GLU A 265 21.83 -12.86 -14.86
CA GLU A 265 22.22 -12.06 -16.00
C GLU A 265 22.82 -13.02 -17.04
N ASN A 266 22.23 -13.06 -18.25
CA ASN A 266 22.66 -13.97 -19.32
C ASN A 266 22.73 -15.46 -18.96
N GLY A 267 21.84 -15.95 -18.06
CA GLY A 267 21.81 -17.35 -17.65
C GLY A 267 22.87 -17.76 -16.63
N GLN A 268 23.65 -16.81 -16.09
CA GLN A 268 24.58 -17.03 -14.97
C GLN A 268 24.01 -16.41 -13.69
N GLN A 269 24.12 -17.16 -12.56
CA GLN A 269 23.71 -16.71 -11.22
C GLN A 269 24.78 -15.84 -10.57
#